data_aedaeb8ac536acf27e47700623634d13
#
_entry.id   aedaeb8ac536acf27e47700623634d13
#
_cell.length_a   1.000
_cell.length_b   1.000
_cell.length_c   1.000
_cell.angle_alpha   90.00
_cell.angle_beta   90.00
_cell.angle_gamma   90.00
#
_symmetry.space_group_name_H-M   'P 1'
#
loop_
_entity.id
_entity.type
_entity.pdbx_description
1 polymer ?
#
loop_
_entity_poly.entity_id
_entity_poly.type
_entity_poly.pdbx_seq_one_letter_code
_entity_poly.pdbx_strand_id
1 'polypeptide(L)'
;MRKILTFIATVMIMLSSLAQNAESKGCYTKEFSDKALVKRAVKWKNNSKKWRGPFKKAKPHFSVNAADFFTQYKKNEAQWKALFKWLQDTDLLAIPAGKHMIDGTEIKVSVEDSKNEPLEKRRSESHYHTVDFMLVVKGVERFGVIDHETSKPNCKYRPDVIHYDYDVNRARFYDSKPDEFFIFFPGDWHIAKVANDSDDQVIRVIVAKLKYVE
;
A
#
# COMPACT_ATOMS: atom_id res chain seq x y z
N MET A 1 40.33 -21.11 6.22
CA MET A 1 38.87 -21.29 5.96
C MET A 1 37.96 -20.39 6.79
N ARG A 2 38.20 -20.20 8.11
CA ARG A 2 37.34 -19.33 8.96
C ARG A 2 37.25 -17.85 8.50
N LYS A 3 38.34 -17.24 8.06
CA LYS A 3 38.36 -15.82 7.61
C LYS A 3 37.63 -15.56 6.30
N ILE A 4 37.55 -16.53 5.40
CA ILE A 4 36.81 -16.40 4.12
C ILE A 4 35.33 -16.48 4.34
N LEU A 5 34.84 -17.36 5.25
CA LEU A 5 33.41 -17.44 5.58
C LEU A 5 32.89 -16.16 6.24
N THR A 6 33.67 -15.53 7.13
CA THR A 6 33.31 -14.28 7.79
C THR A 6 33.19 -13.13 6.79
N PHE A 7 34.11 -13.08 5.81
CA PHE A 7 34.07 -12.04 4.77
C PHE A 7 32.83 -12.19 3.85
N ILE A 8 32.49 -13.40 3.44
CA ILE A 8 31.35 -13.70 2.61
C ILE A 8 30.03 -13.34 3.35
N ALA A 9 29.93 -13.70 4.65
CA ALA A 9 28.76 -13.35 5.46
C ALA A 9 28.60 -11.83 5.62
N THR A 10 29.69 -11.09 5.84
CA THR A 10 29.67 -9.63 5.97
C THR A 10 29.30 -8.95 4.65
N VAL A 11 29.79 -9.45 3.52
CA VAL A 11 29.44 -8.93 2.18
C VAL A 11 27.98 -9.23 1.84
N MET A 12 27.44 -10.41 2.17
CA MET A 12 26.02 -10.72 2.00
C MET A 12 25.11 -9.84 2.87
N ILE A 13 25.50 -9.55 4.10
CA ILE A 13 24.74 -8.65 4.98
C ILE A 13 24.78 -7.21 4.45
N MET A 14 25.92 -6.75 3.94
CA MET A 14 26.03 -5.42 3.33
C MET A 14 25.26 -5.34 2.00
N LEU A 15 25.28 -6.37 1.18
CA LEU A 15 24.50 -6.41 -0.06
C LEU A 15 22.98 -6.45 0.22
N SER A 16 22.54 -7.19 1.24
CA SER A 16 21.12 -7.19 1.63
C SER A 16 20.67 -5.85 2.22
N SER A 17 21.54 -5.16 2.97
CA SER A 17 21.23 -3.82 3.50
C SER A 17 21.25 -2.73 2.42
N LEU A 18 22.10 -2.87 1.41
CA LEU A 18 22.15 -1.99 0.23
C LEU A 18 20.94 -2.23 -0.70
N ALA A 19 20.54 -3.50 -0.88
CA ALA A 19 19.33 -3.84 -1.63
C ALA A 19 18.06 -3.33 -0.92
N GLN A 20 17.93 -3.51 0.39
CA GLN A 20 16.83 -2.96 1.17
C GLN A 20 16.79 -1.42 1.14
N ASN A 21 17.94 -0.74 1.13
CA ASN A 21 18.00 0.71 0.98
C ASN A 21 17.71 1.18 -0.45
N ALA A 22 18.05 0.40 -1.47
CA ALA A 22 17.72 0.69 -2.86
C ALA A 22 16.21 0.45 -3.13
N GLU A 23 15.65 -0.63 -2.59
CA GLU A 23 14.22 -0.93 -2.66
C GLU A 23 13.37 0.12 -1.95
N SER A 24 13.81 0.62 -0.78
CA SER A 24 13.08 1.66 -0.05
C SER A 24 13.08 3.01 -0.77
N LYS A 25 14.13 3.36 -1.50
CA LYS A 25 14.20 4.62 -2.27
C LYS A 25 13.28 4.65 -3.49
N GLY A 26 12.85 3.50 -3.95
CA GLY A 26 12.11 3.40 -5.20
C GLY A 26 10.61 3.29 -5.09
N CYS A 27 10.06 3.23 -3.89
CA CYS A 27 8.63 3.08 -3.67
C CYS A 27 7.90 4.41 -3.41
N TYR A 28 8.63 5.50 -3.19
CA TYR A 28 8.01 6.78 -2.89
C TYR A 28 7.91 7.60 -4.17
N THR A 29 6.71 7.88 -4.58
CA THR A 29 6.40 8.83 -5.67
C THR A 29 6.57 10.28 -5.21
N LYS A 30 6.67 10.51 -3.89
CA LYS A 30 6.92 11.81 -3.26
C LYS A 30 8.23 11.76 -2.49
N GLU A 31 9.21 12.59 -2.89
CA GLU A 31 10.42 12.80 -2.10
C GLU A 31 10.09 13.60 -0.85
N PHE A 32 10.42 13.04 0.32
CA PHE A 32 10.43 13.79 1.56
C PHE A 32 11.81 14.42 1.75
N SER A 33 11.87 15.74 1.74
CA SER A 33 13.10 16.49 1.99
C SER A 33 13.59 16.34 3.44
N ASP A 34 12.68 16.08 4.39
CA ASP A 34 13.02 15.89 5.81
C ASP A 34 13.45 14.44 6.11
N LYS A 35 14.75 14.20 6.02
CA LYS A 35 15.37 12.90 6.34
C LYS A 35 15.12 12.46 7.80
N ALA A 36 14.98 13.40 8.74
CA ALA A 36 14.71 13.09 10.14
C ALA A 36 13.27 12.58 10.32
N LEU A 37 12.31 13.20 9.62
CA LEU A 37 10.93 12.73 9.57
C LEU A 37 10.87 11.31 9.00
N VAL A 38 11.50 11.07 7.85
CA VAL A 38 11.51 9.73 7.22
C VAL A 38 12.08 8.68 8.16
N LYS A 39 13.22 8.92 8.79
CA LYS A 39 13.85 7.99 9.74
C LYS A 39 12.93 7.69 10.93
N ARG A 40 12.30 8.72 11.50
CA ARG A 40 11.33 8.58 12.60
C ARG A 40 10.10 7.79 12.18
N ALA A 41 9.56 8.06 11.01
CA ALA A 41 8.38 7.41 10.46
C ALA A 41 8.62 5.92 10.18
N VAL A 42 9.77 5.56 9.59
CA VAL A 42 10.16 4.15 9.37
C VAL A 42 10.26 3.41 10.70
N LYS A 43 10.93 3.99 11.71
CA LYS A 43 11.02 3.39 13.05
C LYS A 43 9.63 3.21 13.68
N TRP A 44 8.74 4.18 13.49
CA TRP A 44 7.37 4.12 14.00
C TRP A 44 6.54 3.07 13.24
N LYS A 45 6.58 3.03 11.90
CA LYS A 45 5.87 2.03 11.08
C LYS A 45 6.27 0.60 11.49
N ASN A 46 7.55 0.36 11.71
CA ASN A 46 8.09 -0.94 12.10
C ASN A 46 7.75 -1.31 13.56
N ASN A 47 7.41 -0.34 14.41
CA ASN A 47 6.91 -0.58 15.75
C ASN A 47 5.38 -0.64 15.78
N SER A 48 4.82 -1.78 15.40
CA SER A 48 3.37 -1.96 15.27
C SER A 48 2.56 -1.65 16.53
N LYS A 49 3.15 -1.74 17.73
CA LYS A 49 2.50 -1.34 19.00
C LYS A 49 2.09 0.13 19.03
N LYS A 50 2.68 0.98 18.16
CA LYS A 50 2.43 2.43 18.15
C LYS A 50 1.18 2.83 17.35
N TRP A 51 0.68 1.97 16.45
CA TRP A 51 -0.41 2.33 15.54
C TRP A 51 -1.44 1.22 15.33
N ARG A 52 -1.04 -0.06 15.48
CA ARG A 52 -1.84 -1.22 15.07
C ARG A 52 -3.10 -1.44 15.92
N GLY A 53 -3.08 -1.06 17.19
CA GLY A 53 -4.15 -1.40 18.13
C GLY A 53 -4.38 -2.93 18.22
N PRO A 54 -5.63 -3.40 18.12
CA PRO A 54 -5.96 -4.83 18.16
C PRO A 54 -5.63 -5.58 16.88
N PHE A 55 -5.45 -4.91 15.74
CA PHE A 55 -5.32 -5.51 14.43
C PHE A 55 -4.05 -6.35 14.29
N LYS A 56 -4.19 -7.65 14.01
CA LYS A 56 -3.06 -8.60 13.92
C LYS A 56 -3.07 -9.43 12.63
N LYS A 57 -4.09 -9.29 11.78
CA LYS A 57 -4.30 -10.14 10.60
C LYS A 57 -3.30 -9.88 9.47
N ALA A 58 -2.77 -8.66 9.36
CA ALA A 58 -1.82 -8.30 8.32
C ALA A 58 -0.81 -7.23 8.82
N LYS A 59 0.27 -7.04 8.07
CA LYS A 59 1.31 -6.01 8.28
C LYS A 59 1.36 -5.08 7.06
N PRO A 60 1.87 -3.84 7.19
CA PRO A 60 2.05 -2.99 6.02
C PRO A 60 3.12 -3.59 5.11
N HIS A 61 2.85 -3.62 3.82
CA HIS A 61 3.87 -3.94 2.82
C HIS A 61 5.04 -2.96 2.93
N PHE A 62 6.26 -3.38 2.58
CA PHE A 62 7.44 -2.54 2.72
C PHE A 62 7.34 -1.24 1.90
N SER A 63 6.64 -1.26 0.75
CA SER A 63 6.43 -0.11 -0.13
C SER A 63 5.52 0.97 0.44
N VAL A 64 4.75 0.69 1.50
CA VAL A 64 3.90 1.71 2.14
C VAL A 64 4.73 2.90 2.60
N ASN A 65 4.42 4.09 2.08
CA ASN A 65 5.08 5.34 2.43
C ASN A 65 5.00 5.61 3.93
N ALA A 66 6.11 5.40 4.63
CA ALA A 66 6.16 5.50 6.08
C ALA A 66 5.92 6.93 6.58
N ALA A 67 6.39 7.95 5.85
CA ALA A 67 6.27 9.34 6.25
C ALA A 67 4.82 9.84 6.12
N ASP A 68 4.15 9.50 5.03
CA ASP A 68 2.73 9.81 4.87
C ASP A 68 1.87 9.02 5.87
N PHE A 69 2.15 7.73 6.07
CA PHE A 69 1.41 6.93 7.06
C PHE A 69 1.56 7.51 8.47
N PHE A 70 2.78 7.83 8.89
CA PHE A 70 3.02 8.46 10.19
C PHE A 70 2.28 9.79 10.32
N THR A 71 2.39 10.65 9.32
CA THR A 71 1.79 11.99 9.32
C THR A 71 0.27 11.92 9.35
N GLN A 72 -0.33 11.12 8.47
CA GLN A 72 -1.78 10.96 8.39
C GLN A 72 -2.35 10.26 9.62
N TYR A 73 -1.64 9.27 10.18
CA TYR A 73 -2.04 8.67 11.44
C TYR A 73 -2.08 9.71 12.56
N LYS A 74 -1.06 10.57 12.66
CA LYS A 74 -1.01 11.62 13.70
C LYS A 74 -2.05 12.71 13.51
N LYS A 75 -2.39 13.05 12.29
CA LYS A 75 -3.43 14.05 11.98
C LYS A 75 -4.85 13.56 12.29
N ASN A 76 -5.13 12.26 12.12
CA ASN A 76 -6.44 11.67 12.40
C ASN A 76 -6.32 10.24 12.96
N GLU A 77 -5.76 10.12 14.15
CA GLU A 77 -5.56 8.83 14.82
C GLU A 77 -6.88 8.05 15.01
N ALA A 78 -7.99 8.76 15.20
CA ALA A 78 -9.30 8.15 15.43
C ALA A 78 -9.77 7.31 14.24
N GLN A 79 -9.64 7.82 13.00
CA GLN A 79 -10.06 7.05 11.82
C GLN A 79 -9.21 5.79 11.61
N TRP A 80 -7.89 5.86 11.85
CA TRP A 80 -7.02 4.70 11.72
C TRP A 80 -7.33 3.63 12.77
N LYS A 81 -7.58 4.05 14.01
CA LYS A 81 -7.99 3.13 15.08
C LYS A 81 -9.33 2.46 14.78
N ALA A 82 -10.30 3.21 14.26
CA ALA A 82 -11.59 2.68 13.84
C ALA A 82 -11.43 1.65 12.72
N LEU A 83 -10.63 1.96 11.67
CA LEU A 83 -10.33 1.02 10.60
C LEU A 83 -9.70 -0.27 11.13
N PHE A 84 -8.63 -0.17 11.92
CA PHE A 84 -7.93 -1.35 12.42
C PHE A 84 -8.78 -2.18 13.38
N LYS A 85 -9.63 -1.54 14.18
CA LYS A 85 -10.59 -2.25 15.02
C LYS A 85 -11.62 -3.00 14.16
N TRP A 86 -12.21 -2.35 13.18
CA TRP A 86 -13.17 -2.96 12.27
C TRP A 86 -12.58 -4.16 11.53
N LEU A 87 -11.38 -4.02 10.96
CA LEU A 87 -10.66 -5.10 10.29
C LEU A 87 -10.39 -6.28 11.21
N GLN A 88 -10.13 -6.04 12.50
CA GLN A 88 -9.88 -7.09 13.48
C GLN A 88 -11.16 -7.83 13.84
N ASP A 89 -12.24 -7.11 14.06
CA ASP A 89 -13.49 -7.64 14.62
C ASP A 89 -14.38 -8.29 13.54
N THR A 90 -14.19 -7.91 12.27
CA THR A 90 -14.98 -8.42 11.15
C THR A 90 -14.41 -9.74 10.62
N ASP A 91 -15.28 -10.71 10.32
CA ASP A 91 -14.91 -11.86 9.49
C ASP A 91 -14.83 -11.43 8.02
N LEU A 92 -13.60 -11.10 7.59
CA LEU A 92 -13.34 -10.52 6.27
C LEU A 92 -13.57 -11.53 5.12
N LEU A 93 -13.62 -12.84 5.42
CA LEU A 93 -13.93 -13.87 4.44
C LEU A 93 -15.45 -14.08 4.30
N ALA A 94 -16.21 -13.89 5.37
CA ALA A 94 -17.64 -14.15 5.40
C ALA A 94 -18.50 -12.89 5.18
N ILE A 95 -17.99 -11.67 5.44
CA ILE A 95 -18.75 -10.45 5.22
C ILE A 95 -19.23 -10.36 3.77
N PRO A 96 -20.51 -10.02 3.49
CA PRO A 96 -21.02 -9.91 2.12
C PRO A 96 -20.20 -8.97 1.25
N ALA A 97 -19.99 -9.34 -0.01
CA ALA A 97 -19.43 -8.41 -1.00
C ALA A 97 -20.36 -7.21 -1.18
N GLY A 98 -19.79 -6.02 -1.39
CA GLY A 98 -20.54 -4.78 -1.55
C GLY A 98 -19.92 -3.59 -0.82
N LYS A 99 -20.73 -2.55 -0.65
CA LYS A 99 -20.36 -1.31 0.04
C LYS A 99 -20.80 -1.35 1.49
N HIS A 100 -19.87 -1.02 2.37
CA HIS A 100 -20.08 -0.93 3.82
C HIS A 100 -19.59 0.42 4.33
N MET A 101 -19.99 0.76 5.53
CA MET A 101 -19.43 1.89 6.28
C MET A 101 -19.00 1.40 7.65
N ILE A 102 -17.95 1.99 8.20
CA ILE A 102 -17.59 1.74 9.59
C ILE A 102 -18.41 2.66 10.48
N ASP A 103 -19.22 2.09 11.35
CA ASP A 103 -20.13 2.81 12.22
C ASP A 103 -19.45 3.94 13.00
N GLY A 104 -20.10 5.10 13.04
CA GLY A 104 -19.59 6.29 13.72
C GLY A 104 -18.42 6.98 13.01
N THR A 105 -18.15 6.63 11.73
CA THR A 105 -17.07 7.23 10.92
C THR A 105 -17.55 7.57 9.50
N GLU A 106 -16.70 8.29 8.75
CA GLU A 106 -16.91 8.51 7.30
C GLU A 106 -16.19 7.47 6.43
N ILE A 107 -15.61 6.42 7.03
CA ILE A 107 -14.83 5.41 6.30
C ILE A 107 -15.76 4.51 5.49
N LYS A 108 -15.62 4.58 4.17
CA LYS A 108 -16.33 3.70 3.23
C LYS A 108 -15.47 2.48 2.94
N VAL A 109 -16.06 1.30 3.03
CA VAL A 109 -15.37 0.03 2.75
C VAL A 109 -16.06 -0.65 1.58
N SER A 110 -15.26 -1.07 0.59
CA SER A 110 -15.70 -1.99 -0.46
C SER A 110 -15.15 -3.36 -0.17
N VAL A 111 -16.01 -4.35 -0.13
CA VAL A 111 -15.65 -5.78 -0.12
C VAL A 111 -15.89 -6.30 -1.51
N GLU A 112 -14.84 -6.77 -2.18
CA GLU A 112 -14.92 -7.11 -3.59
C GLU A 112 -14.41 -8.53 -3.84
N ASP A 113 -15.30 -9.38 -4.34
CA ASP A 113 -14.91 -10.63 -5.02
C ASP A 113 -14.64 -10.25 -6.48
N SER A 114 -13.40 -10.43 -6.92
CA SER A 114 -12.91 -9.86 -8.17
C SER A 114 -11.87 -10.80 -8.81
N LYS A 115 -11.30 -10.35 -9.92
CA LYS A 115 -10.24 -11.04 -10.64
C LYS A 115 -9.18 -10.05 -11.08
N ASN A 116 -7.91 -10.44 -10.95
CA ASN A 116 -6.85 -9.70 -11.63
C ASN A 116 -6.99 -9.82 -13.14
N GLU A 117 -6.61 -8.79 -13.85
CA GLU A 117 -6.70 -8.72 -15.31
C GLU A 117 -5.35 -8.30 -15.92
N PRO A 118 -5.10 -8.64 -17.19
CA PRO A 118 -3.94 -8.15 -17.92
C PRO A 118 -3.77 -6.64 -17.79
N LEU A 119 -2.53 -6.17 -17.72
CA LEU A 119 -2.18 -4.77 -17.43
C LEU A 119 -2.86 -3.79 -18.40
N GLU A 120 -2.99 -4.16 -19.67
CA GLU A 120 -3.62 -3.34 -20.72
C GLU A 120 -5.14 -3.10 -20.49
N LYS A 121 -5.77 -3.89 -19.62
CA LYS A 121 -7.15 -3.71 -19.18
C LYS A 121 -7.27 -2.93 -17.88
N ARG A 122 -6.14 -2.61 -17.25
CA ARG A 122 -6.12 -1.89 -15.99
C ARG A 122 -5.78 -0.42 -16.22
N ARG A 123 -6.32 0.43 -15.36
CA ARG A 123 -6.07 1.87 -15.39
C ARG A 123 -5.25 2.25 -14.17
N SER A 124 -4.32 3.15 -14.38
CA SER A 124 -3.64 3.84 -13.28
C SER A 124 -4.59 4.85 -12.65
N GLU A 125 -4.43 5.12 -11.37
CA GLU A 125 -5.23 6.13 -10.67
C GLU A 125 -4.47 6.78 -9.52
N SER A 126 -4.93 7.97 -9.15
CA SER A 126 -4.65 8.58 -7.87
C SER A 126 -5.87 9.36 -7.37
N HIS A 127 -5.82 9.71 -6.09
CA HIS A 127 -6.86 10.47 -5.42
C HIS A 127 -6.32 11.83 -4.97
N TYR A 128 -7.18 12.77 -4.66
CA TYR A 128 -6.81 14.05 -4.08
C TYR A 128 -7.12 14.13 -2.59
N HIS A 129 -8.32 13.71 -2.21
CA HIS A 129 -8.81 13.81 -0.82
C HIS A 129 -8.88 12.47 -0.08
N THR A 130 -8.59 11.37 -0.76
CA THR A 130 -8.78 10.02 -0.23
C THR A 130 -7.45 9.28 -0.11
N VAL A 131 -7.32 8.53 0.97
CA VAL A 131 -6.29 7.51 1.15
C VAL A 131 -6.93 6.15 0.93
N ASP A 132 -6.33 5.34 0.08
CA ASP A 132 -6.76 3.96 -0.15
C ASP A 132 -5.99 3.00 0.75
N PHE A 133 -6.71 2.34 1.64
CA PHE A 133 -6.20 1.17 2.35
C PHE A 133 -6.69 -0.08 1.64
N MET A 134 -5.78 -0.95 1.22
CA MET A 134 -6.07 -2.14 0.44
C MET A 134 -5.51 -3.39 1.13
N LEU A 135 -6.38 -4.37 1.38
CA LEU A 135 -6.04 -5.65 1.98
C LEU A 135 -6.65 -6.78 1.15
N VAL A 136 -5.81 -7.59 0.53
CA VAL A 136 -6.27 -8.85 -0.04
C VAL A 136 -6.50 -9.85 1.08
N VAL A 137 -7.65 -10.52 1.11
CA VAL A 137 -7.97 -11.52 2.14
C VAL A 137 -8.04 -12.94 1.58
N LYS A 138 -8.10 -13.06 0.24
CA LYS A 138 -7.99 -14.34 -0.49
C LYS A 138 -7.32 -14.08 -1.84
N GLY A 139 -6.45 -15.00 -2.26
CA GLY A 139 -5.68 -14.89 -3.50
C GLY A 139 -4.45 -14.00 -3.37
N VAL A 140 -3.93 -13.54 -4.49
CA VAL A 140 -2.79 -12.63 -4.60
C VAL A 140 -3.18 -11.49 -5.54
N GLU A 141 -3.13 -10.25 -5.10
CA GLU A 141 -3.35 -9.07 -5.93
C GLU A 141 -2.02 -8.43 -6.32
N ARG A 142 -1.83 -8.10 -7.58
CA ARG A 142 -0.66 -7.32 -8.02
C ARG A 142 -1.03 -5.86 -8.17
N PHE A 143 -0.27 -5.00 -7.49
CA PHE A 143 -0.33 -3.54 -7.63
C PHE A 143 0.83 -3.04 -8.48
N GLY A 144 0.55 -2.07 -9.36
CA GLY A 144 1.55 -1.25 -10.01
C GLY A 144 1.68 0.10 -9.30
N VAL A 145 2.90 0.63 -9.22
CA VAL A 145 3.18 2.01 -8.79
C VAL A 145 3.92 2.70 -9.93
N ILE A 146 3.40 3.83 -10.39
CA ILE A 146 3.95 4.60 -11.50
C ILE A 146 4.67 5.85 -11.01
N ASP A 147 5.71 6.28 -11.72
CA ASP A 147 6.47 7.48 -11.34
C ASP A 147 5.82 8.77 -11.89
N HIS A 148 6.11 9.90 -11.25
CA HIS A 148 5.56 11.19 -11.65
C HIS A 148 6.26 11.81 -12.85
N GLU A 149 7.53 11.46 -13.12
CA GLU A 149 8.32 12.10 -14.17
C GLU A 149 7.81 11.74 -15.58
N THR A 150 7.40 10.47 -15.76
CA THR A 150 6.95 9.96 -17.06
C THR A 150 5.43 9.87 -17.18
N SER A 151 4.71 10.09 -16.08
CA SER A 151 3.25 9.94 -16.04
C SER A 151 2.55 11.27 -16.29
N LYS A 152 1.51 11.25 -17.14
CA LYS A 152 0.72 12.44 -17.50
C LYS A 152 -0.76 12.17 -17.30
N PRO A 153 -1.52 13.08 -16.66
CA PRO A 153 -2.96 12.96 -16.58
C PRO A 153 -3.59 12.82 -17.99
N ASN A 154 -4.46 11.82 -18.14
CA ASN A 154 -5.19 11.59 -19.39
C ASN A 154 -6.69 11.86 -19.29
N CYS A 155 -7.15 12.33 -18.13
CA CYS A 155 -8.52 12.76 -17.90
C CYS A 155 -8.57 13.85 -16.83
N LYS A 156 -9.76 14.44 -16.58
CA LYS A 156 -10.01 15.33 -15.44
C LYS A 156 -10.36 14.52 -14.19
N TYR A 157 -10.15 15.08 -12.99
CA TYR A 157 -10.64 14.49 -11.73
C TYR A 157 -12.15 14.27 -11.75
N ARG A 158 -12.62 13.07 -11.32
CA ARG A 158 -14.04 12.68 -11.30
C ARG A 158 -14.37 11.74 -10.14
N PRO A 159 -15.02 12.19 -9.15
CA PRO A 159 -14.91 13.44 -8.39
C PRO A 159 -13.62 13.53 -7.60
N ASP A 160 -12.95 12.40 -7.30
CA ASP A 160 -11.69 12.29 -6.54
C ASP A 160 -10.70 11.32 -7.18
N VAL A 161 -10.90 10.97 -8.46
CA VAL A 161 -10.04 10.04 -9.21
C VAL A 161 -9.52 10.72 -10.46
N ILE A 162 -8.25 10.53 -10.77
CA ILE A 162 -7.62 10.88 -12.04
C ILE A 162 -6.80 9.68 -12.53
N HIS A 163 -6.73 9.54 -13.85
CA HIS A 163 -5.97 8.48 -14.53
C HIS A 163 -4.81 9.08 -15.31
N TYR A 164 -3.82 8.24 -15.62
CA TYR A 164 -2.55 8.65 -16.21
C TYR A 164 -2.16 7.75 -17.37
N ASP A 165 -1.52 8.33 -18.39
CA ASP A 165 -0.62 7.63 -19.27
C ASP A 165 0.76 7.57 -18.62
N TYR A 166 1.45 6.45 -18.69
CA TYR A 166 2.71 6.21 -17.99
C TYR A 166 3.65 5.29 -18.79
N ASP A 167 4.94 5.36 -18.51
CA ASP A 167 5.92 4.41 -19.04
C ASP A 167 5.92 3.13 -18.20
N VAL A 168 5.47 2.02 -18.79
CA VAL A 168 5.41 0.71 -18.13
C VAL A 168 6.79 0.21 -17.66
N ASN A 169 7.86 0.58 -18.34
CA ASN A 169 9.22 0.16 -17.98
C ASN A 169 9.73 0.86 -16.71
N ARG A 170 9.07 1.94 -16.31
CA ARG A 170 9.35 2.68 -15.08
C ARG A 170 8.36 2.36 -13.96
N ALA A 171 7.30 1.64 -14.27
CA ALA A 171 6.36 1.16 -13.27
C ALA A 171 6.98 0.04 -12.43
N ARG A 172 6.59 -0.05 -11.16
CA ARG A 172 7.00 -1.11 -10.25
C ARG A 172 5.80 -1.91 -9.83
N PHE A 173 5.93 -3.22 -9.83
CA PHE A 173 4.84 -4.12 -9.51
C PHE A 173 5.15 -4.88 -8.22
N TYR A 174 4.14 -5.05 -7.38
CA TYR A 174 4.22 -5.72 -6.08
C TYR A 174 3.03 -6.63 -5.89
N ASP A 175 3.28 -7.84 -5.38
CA ASP A 175 2.24 -8.82 -5.09
C ASP A 175 1.82 -8.71 -3.61
N SER A 176 0.55 -8.43 -3.39
CA SER A 176 -0.09 -8.41 -2.07
C SER A 176 -0.66 -9.76 -1.74
N LYS A 177 -0.36 -10.23 -0.53
CA LYS A 177 -0.86 -11.50 0.04
C LYS A 177 -1.74 -11.22 1.26
N PRO A 178 -2.53 -12.18 1.74
CA PRO A 178 -3.45 -11.96 2.87
C PRO A 178 -2.82 -11.47 4.18
N ASP A 179 -1.52 -11.63 4.36
CA ASP A 179 -0.79 -11.16 5.55
C ASP A 179 -0.16 -9.77 5.38
N GLU A 180 -0.40 -9.11 4.25
CA GLU A 180 0.11 -7.77 3.94
C GLU A 180 -1.00 -6.84 3.46
N PHE A 181 -0.88 -5.55 3.79
CA PHE A 181 -1.76 -4.50 3.26
C PHE A 181 -0.96 -3.37 2.62
N PHE A 182 -1.59 -2.71 1.66
CA PHE A 182 -1.08 -1.51 1.01
C PHE A 182 -1.84 -0.27 1.49
N ILE A 183 -1.18 0.86 1.44
CA ILE A 183 -1.79 2.18 1.63
C ILE A 183 -1.28 3.06 0.51
N PHE A 184 -2.21 3.65 -0.25
CA PHE A 184 -1.90 4.62 -1.29
C PHE A 184 -2.42 6.00 -0.85
N PHE A 185 -1.50 6.93 -0.68
CA PHE A 185 -1.79 8.32 -0.38
C PHE A 185 -1.97 9.10 -1.68
N PRO A 186 -2.51 10.34 -1.67
CA PRO A 186 -2.70 11.14 -2.89
C PRO A 186 -1.47 11.28 -3.78
N GLY A 187 -0.27 11.19 -3.20
CA GLY A 187 0.99 11.18 -3.95
C GLY A 187 1.41 9.81 -4.50
N ASP A 188 0.69 8.74 -4.19
CA ASP A 188 1.02 7.38 -4.62
C ASP A 188 0.12 6.99 -5.81
N TRP A 189 0.61 7.22 -7.03
CA TRP A 189 -0.11 6.87 -8.26
C TRP A 189 0.03 5.39 -8.53
N HIS A 190 -1.09 4.70 -8.62
CA HIS A 190 -1.10 3.23 -8.60
C HIS A 190 -2.03 2.60 -9.62
N ILE A 191 -1.87 1.29 -9.79
CA ILE A 191 -2.69 0.42 -10.62
C ILE A 191 -3.09 -0.78 -9.77
N ALA A 192 -4.38 -1.05 -9.65
CA ALA A 192 -4.89 -2.18 -8.88
C ALA A 192 -5.28 -3.37 -9.76
N LYS A 193 -5.29 -4.57 -9.20
CA LYS A 193 -5.80 -5.81 -9.81
C LYS A 193 -5.11 -6.19 -11.12
N VAL A 194 -3.80 -6.04 -11.17
CA VAL A 194 -2.98 -6.47 -12.31
C VAL A 194 -2.76 -7.98 -12.22
N ALA A 195 -2.84 -8.69 -13.35
CA ALA A 195 -2.53 -10.11 -13.42
C ALA A 195 -1.09 -10.38 -12.96
N ASN A 196 -0.92 -11.45 -12.22
CA ASN A 196 0.36 -11.92 -11.68
C ASN A 196 0.67 -13.34 -12.16
N ASP A 197 1.73 -13.92 -11.64
CA ASP A 197 2.21 -15.24 -12.06
C ASP A 197 1.47 -16.41 -11.40
N SER A 198 0.40 -16.14 -10.63
CA SER A 198 -0.44 -17.19 -10.02
C SER A 198 -1.36 -17.82 -11.06
N ASP A 199 -1.61 -19.12 -10.97
CA ASP A 199 -2.57 -19.81 -11.83
C ASP A 199 -4.01 -19.31 -11.60
N ASP A 200 -4.37 -19.04 -10.34
CA ASP A 200 -5.67 -18.47 -9.97
C ASP A 200 -5.56 -16.94 -9.79
N GLN A 201 -6.28 -16.22 -10.62
CA GLN A 201 -6.36 -14.76 -10.58
C GLN A 201 -7.54 -14.24 -9.74
N VAL A 202 -8.34 -15.14 -9.14
CA VAL A 202 -9.49 -14.78 -8.30
C VAL A 202 -9.00 -14.25 -6.96
N ILE A 203 -9.53 -13.09 -6.59
CA ILE A 203 -9.15 -12.39 -5.35
C ILE A 203 -10.39 -11.93 -4.60
N ARG A 204 -10.27 -11.87 -3.27
CA ARG A 204 -11.17 -11.12 -2.41
C ARG A 204 -10.40 -10.03 -1.74
N VAL A 205 -10.86 -8.78 -1.91
CA VAL A 205 -10.16 -7.59 -1.40
C VAL A 205 -11.05 -6.71 -0.56
N ILE A 206 -10.46 -6.07 0.43
CA ILE A 206 -11.04 -5.01 1.23
C ILE A 206 -10.38 -3.70 0.81
N VAL A 207 -11.17 -2.77 0.30
CA VAL A 207 -10.73 -1.41 -0.04
C VAL A 207 -11.41 -0.44 0.90
N ALA A 208 -10.66 0.16 1.82
CA ALA A 208 -11.20 1.19 2.71
C ALA A 208 -10.71 2.57 2.26
N LYS A 209 -11.67 3.49 2.08
CA LYS A 209 -11.42 4.88 1.72
C LYS A 209 -11.40 5.74 2.97
N LEU A 210 -10.21 6.28 3.31
CA LEU A 210 -10.03 7.18 4.44
C LEU A 210 -9.88 8.62 3.95
N LYS A 211 -10.28 9.57 4.77
CA LYS A 211 -10.05 10.98 4.49
C LYS A 211 -8.56 11.31 4.60
N TYR A 212 -8.00 11.92 3.56
CA TYR A 212 -6.68 12.55 3.62
C TYR A 212 -6.81 13.90 4.34
N VAL A 213 -5.97 14.16 5.31
CA VAL A 213 -5.95 15.43 6.07
C VAL A 213 -4.76 16.26 5.59
N GLU A 214 -5.04 17.39 4.95
CA GLU A 214 -4.06 18.37 4.50
C GLU A 214 -3.29 19.03 5.64
#